data_72ca8d510a1af38f066f3891b534a971
#
_entry.id   72ca8d510a1af38f066f3891b534a971
#
_cell.length_a   1.000
_cell.length_b   1.000
_cell.length_c   1.000
_cell.angle_alpha   90.00
_cell.angle_beta   90.00
_cell.angle_gamma   90.00
#
_symmetry.space_group_name_H-M   'P 1'
#
loop_
_entity.id
_entity.type
_entity.pdbx_description
1 polymer ?
#
loop_
_entity_poly.entity_id
_entity_poly.type
_entity_poly.pdbx_seq_one_letter_code
_entity_poly.pdbx_strand_id
1 'polypeptide(L)'
;MRERRAGGQWYRLLPMRGRKRRRDRTGKSRHRLKVAPEQELAVRPAAVNERTEFGHWEVDLVIGARQEGVLLVAVERVSRLVRLVFLRNKEADGVAAAVERLLSGEVVQTLTYDRGLEWMRHERIAKALGAVSYFCLPYHPWEKGAVEQMNGLIRRYLLKAESFAWEEADHYWLELIEANLNTRPRRVLG
;
A
#
# COMPACT_ATOMS: atom_id res chain seq x y z
N MET A 1 26.99 5.45 3.16
CA MET A 1 27.56 6.82 3.20
C MET A 1 29.10 6.88 3.21
N ARG A 2 29.78 5.96 3.92
CA ARG A 2 31.26 5.89 3.95
C ARG A 2 31.91 5.63 2.58
N GLU A 3 31.35 4.70 1.79
CA GLU A 3 31.91 4.32 0.46
C GLU A 3 31.78 5.43 -0.59
N ARG A 4 30.83 6.33 -0.45
CA ARG A 4 30.70 7.49 -1.35
C ARG A 4 31.84 8.49 -1.15
N ARG A 5 32.40 8.58 0.07
CA ARG A 5 33.57 9.43 0.40
C ARG A 5 34.86 8.80 -0.06
N ALA A 6 34.94 7.48 -0.19
CA ALA A 6 36.10 6.73 -0.67
C ALA A 6 36.11 6.50 -2.20
N GLY A 7 35.27 7.20 -2.95
CA GLY A 7 35.19 7.06 -4.41
C GLY A 7 34.49 5.80 -4.91
N GLY A 8 33.93 4.98 -4.02
CA GLY A 8 33.17 3.79 -4.37
C GLY A 8 31.88 4.11 -5.13
N GLN A 9 31.52 3.30 -6.12
CA GLN A 9 30.32 3.49 -6.96
C GLN A 9 29.19 2.53 -6.61
N TRP A 10 29.30 1.80 -5.50
CA TRP A 10 28.32 0.80 -5.05
C TRP A 10 26.91 1.37 -4.89
N TYR A 11 26.78 2.70 -4.61
CA TYR A 11 25.49 3.38 -4.54
C TYR A 11 24.70 3.32 -5.86
N ARG A 12 25.37 3.08 -7.00
CA ARG A 12 24.73 2.93 -8.33
C ARG A 12 23.96 1.61 -8.44
N LEU A 13 24.32 0.63 -7.60
CA LEU A 13 23.62 -0.66 -7.54
C LEU A 13 22.40 -0.62 -6.62
N LEU A 14 22.26 0.44 -5.83
CA LEU A 14 21.10 0.62 -4.97
C LEU A 14 19.85 0.95 -5.82
N PRO A 15 18.67 0.40 -5.49
CA PRO A 15 17.42 0.64 -6.22
C PRO A 15 17.09 2.12 -6.41
N MET A 16 17.50 2.98 -5.47
CA MET A 16 17.22 4.41 -5.49
C MET A 16 18.33 5.28 -6.12
N ARG A 17 19.46 4.71 -6.52
CA ARG A 17 20.59 5.37 -7.23
C ARG A 17 20.89 6.84 -6.81
N GLY A 18 20.64 7.21 -5.56
CA GLY A 18 20.81 8.59 -5.09
C GLY A 18 19.84 9.60 -5.70
N ARG A 19 18.71 9.17 -6.26
CA ARG A 19 17.66 10.07 -6.74
C ARG A 19 17.24 10.99 -5.60
N LYS A 20 17.48 12.31 -5.77
CA LYS A 20 16.95 13.32 -4.86
C LYS A 20 15.42 13.22 -4.91
N ARG A 21 14.80 13.10 -3.75
CA ARG A 21 13.34 13.17 -3.62
C ARG A 21 12.87 14.47 -4.29
N ARG A 22 12.10 14.36 -5.38
CA ARG A 22 11.51 15.54 -6.00
C ARG A 22 10.63 16.19 -4.96
N ARG A 23 10.98 17.40 -4.51
CA ARG A 23 10.09 18.24 -3.72
C ARG A 23 8.89 18.55 -4.61
N ASP A 24 7.71 18.12 -4.18
CA ASP A 24 6.45 18.47 -4.85
C ASP A 24 6.28 19.99 -4.72
N ARG A 25 6.56 20.73 -5.80
CA ARG A 25 6.53 22.20 -5.84
C ARG A 25 5.13 22.74 -6.14
N THR A 26 4.17 21.85 -6.37
CA THR A 26 2.79 22.23 -6.66
C THR A 26 1.99 22.30 -5.37
N GLY A 27 1.88 23.50 -4.81
CA GLY A 27 0.98 23.83 -3.68
C GLY A 27 -0.51 23.74 -4.02
N LYS A 28 -0.91 22.85 -4.92
CA LYS A 28 -2.31 22.54 -5.19
C LYS A 28 -2.85 21.75 -4.00
N SER A 29 -3.75 22.36 -3.25
CA SER A 29 -4.60 21.68 -2.29
C SER A 29 -5.26 20.49 -2.98
N ARG A 30 -4.73 19.27 -2.76
CA ARG A 30 -5.40 18.07 -3.24
C ARG A 30 -6.69 17.96 -2.45
N HIS A 31 -7.81 17.84 -3.14
CA HIS A 31 -9.07 17.48 -2.51
C HIS A 31 -8.84 16.19 -1.70
N ARG A 32 -9.13 16.27 -0.41
CA ARG A 32 -8.94 15.17 0.52
C ARG A 32 -10.27 14.77 1.09
N LEU A 33 -10.37 13.48 1.39
CA LEU A 33 -11.53 12.95 2.10
C LEU A 33 -11.61 13.62 3.48
N LYS A 34 -12.78 14.15 3.79
CA LYS A 34 -13.11 14.58 5.17
C LYS A 34 -13.47 13.34 5.96
N VAL A 35 -12.89 13.19 7.12
CA VAL A 35 -13.00 12.00 7.97
C VAL A 35 -13.53 12.44 9.31
N ALA A 36 -14.38 11.63 9.91
CA ALA A 36 -14.88 11.86 11.25
C ALA A 36 -13.76 11.66 12.29
N PRO A 37 -13.76 12.40 13.42
CA PRO A 37 -12.70 12.29 14.44
C PRO A 37 -12.50 10.87 14.97
N GLU A 38 -13.54 10.07 15.09
CA GLU A 38 -13.52 8.67 15.51
C GLU A 38 -12.90 7.71 14.52
N GLN A 39 -12.64 8.17 13.30
CA GLN A 39 -11.95 7.43 12.25
C GLN A 39 -10.49 7.88 12.07
N GLU A 40 -10.03 8.81 12.86
CA GLU A 40 -8.63 9.21 12.83
C GLU A 40 -7.73 8.15 13.46
N LEU A 41 -6.54 8.02 12.92
CA LEU A 41 -5.57 7.02 13.40
C LEU A 41 -5.23 7.17 14.89
N ALA A 42 -5.36 8.38 15.42
CA ALA A 42 -5.11 8.69 16.85
C ALA A 42 -6.02 7.91 17.81
N VAL A 43 -7.24 7.56 17.38
CA VAL A 43 -8.20 6.81 18.20
C VAL A 43 -8.17 5.30 17.94
N ARG A 44 -7.28 4.84 17.06
CA ARG A 44 -7.11 3.43 16.77
C ARG A 44 -6.59 2.67 17.99
N PRO A 45 -7.13 1.47 18.32
CA PRO A 45 -6.69 0.69 19.49
C PRO A 45 -5.18 0.47 19.52
N ALA A 46 -4.58 0.48 20.72
CA ALA A 46 -3.14 0.30 20.93
C ALA A 46 -2.64 -1.04 20.38
N ALA A 47 -3.41 -2.12 20.53
CA ALA A 47 -3.08 -3.46 20.01
C ALA A 47 -2.78 -3.46 18.51
N VAL A 48 -3.46 -2.62 17.74
CA VAL A 48 -3.18 -2.44 16.31
C VAL A 48 -1.81 -1.83 16.06
N ASN A 49 -1.39 -0.90 16.92
CA ASN A 49 -0.07 -0.24 16.81
C ASN A 49 1.05 -1.17 17.26
N GLU A 50 0.82 -1.95 18.31
CA GLU A 50 1.73 -2.92 18.88
C GLU A 50 1.88 -4.19 18.02
N ARG A 51 0.95 -4.37 17.06
CA ARG A 51 0.93 -5.53 16.15
C ARG A 51 0.85 -6.86 16.88
N THR A 52 0.00 -6.93 17.87
CA THR A 52 -0.21 -8.13 18.68
C THR A 52 -1.35 -9.00 18.18
N GLU A 53 -2.24 -8.45 17.36
CA GLU A 53 -3.43 -9.12 16.84
C GLU A 53 -3.44 -9.13 15.33
N PHE A 54 -3.93 -10.22 14.74
CA PHE A 54 -4.13 -10.33 13.29
C PHE A 54 -5.41 -9.63 12.84
N GLY A 55 -5.51 -9.39 11.53
CA GLY A 55 -6.70 -8.80 10.92
C GLY A 55 -6.66 -7.28 10.78
N HIS A 56 -5.51 -6.67 10.97
CA HIS A 56 -5.31 -5.23 10.82
C HIS A 56 -4.55 -4.94 9.53
N TRP A 57 -5.25 -4.37 8.54
CA TRP A 57 -4.73 -4.17 7.20
C TRP A 57 -4.41 -2.71 6.90
N GLU A 58 -3.30 -2.48 6.24
CA GLU A 58 -2.96 -1.21 5.60
C GLU A 58 -3.23 -1.32 4.10
N VAL A 59 -3.99 -0.39 3.55
CA VAL A 59 -4.40 -0.42 2.14
C VAL A 59 -3.86 0.82 1.42
N ASP A 60 -3.33 0.63 0.22
CA ASP A 60 -2.73 1.68 -0.59
C ASP A 60 -2.90 1.43 -2.08
N LEU A 61 -2.76 2.47 -2.89
CA LEU A 61 -2.77 2.40 -4.33
C LEU A 61 -1.40 2.80 -4.90
N VAL A 62 -0.80 1.91 -5.67
CA VAL A 62 0.41 2.19 -6.43
C VAL A 62 0.02 2.51 -7.87
N ILE A 63 0.24 3.75 -8.27
CA ILE A 63 -0.04 4.20 -9.64
C ILE A 63 1.12 3.78 -10.54
N GLY A 64 0.81 3.15 -11.66
CA GLY A 64 1.75 2.72 -12.68
C GLY A 64 2.48 3.88 -13.36
N ALA A 65 3.52 3.57 -14.12
CA ALA A 65 4.18 4.53 -14.99
C ALA A 65 3.16 5.10 -15.99
N ARG A 66 3.31 6.37 -16.37
CA ARG A 66 2.40 7.09 -17.28
C ARG A 66 0.94 7.22 -16.80
N GLN A 67 0.65 6.88 -15.53
CA GLN A 67 -0.70 6.84 -14.95
C GLN A 67 -1.62 5.77 -15.59
N GLU A 68 -1.05 4.81 -16.29
CA GLU A 68 -1.76 3.67 -16.85
C GLU A 68 -1.88 2.60 -15.77
N GLY A 69 -3.11 2.35 -15.33
CA GLY A 69 -3.42 1.35 -14.32
C GLY A 69 -3.01 1.69 -12.88
N VAL A 70 -3.61 0.97 -11.97
CA VAL A 70 -3.45 1.14 -10.53
C VAL A 70 -3.34 -0.22 -9.89
N LEU A 71 -2.34 -0.43 -9.05
CA LEU A 71 -2.23 -1.63 -8.22
C LEU A 71 -2.77 -1.34 -6.83
N LEU A 72 -3.83 -2.04 -6.44
CA LEU A 72 -4.32 -2.08 -5.07
C LEU A 72 -3.43 -3.04 -4.28
N VAL A 73 -2.89 -2.55 -3.18
CA VAL A 73 -2.02 -3.29 -2.27
C VAL A 73 -2.65 -3.29 -0.89
N ALA A 74 -2.92 -4.46 -0.34
CA ALA A 74 -3.34 -4.62 1.05
C ALA A 74 -2.29 -5.43 1.80
N VAL A 75 -1.87 -4.96 2.98
CA VAL A 75 -0.85 -5.60 3.81
C VAL A 75 -1.36 -5.78 5.22
N GLU A 76 -1.38 -7.00 5.71
CA GLU A 76 -1.67 -7.33 7.09
C GLU A 76 -0.48 -6.93 7.98
N ARG A 77 -0.76 -6.30 9.12
CA ARG A 77 0.27 -5.60 9.92
C ARG A 77 1.17 -6.51 10.74
N VAL A 78 0.69 -7.65 11.17
CA VAL A 78 1.44 -8.65 11.96
C VAL A 78 2.21 -9.57 11.03
N SER A 79 1.49 -10.39 10.24
CA SER A 79 2.06 -11.40 9.36
C SER A 79 2.82 -10.82 8.17
N ARG A 80 2.55 -9.56 7.81
CA ARG A 80 3.02 -8.93 6.57
C ARG A 80 2.49 -9.64 5.32
N LEU A 81 1.43 -10.42 5.46
CA LEU A 81 0.73 -10.99 4.33
C LEU A 81 0.32 -9.88 3.37
N VAL A 82 0.61 -10.06 2.11
CA VAL A 82 0.23 -9.11 1.06
C VAL A 82 -0.84 -9.71 0.17
N ARG A 83 -1.80 -8.86 -0.22
CA ARG A 83 -2.78 -9.15 -1.26
C ARG A 83 -2.71 -8.07 -2.32
N LEU A 84 -2.76 -8.48 -3.57
CA LEU A 84 -2.57 -7.60 -4.73
C LEU A 84 -3.71 -7.77 -5.71
N VAL A 85 -4.21 -6.66 -6.25
CA VAL A 85 -5.10 -6.71 -7.43
C VAL A 85 -4.88 -5.49 -8.31
N PHE A 86 -4.92 -5.71 -9.61
CA PHE A 86 -4.84 -4.67 -10.61
C PHE A 86 -6.21 -4.01 -10.85
N LEU A 87 -6.19 -2.69 -11.00
CA LEU A 87 -7.35 -1.87 -11.34
C LEU A 87 -7.04 -1.00 -12.57
N ARG A 88 -8.00 -0.83 -13.46
CA ARG A 88 -7.84 0.06 -14.62
C ARG A 88 -7.74 1.52 -14.23
N ASN A 89 -8.46 1.90 -13.19
CA ASN A 89 -8.51 3.26 -12.67
C ASN A 89 -8.69 3.25 -11.14
N LYS A 90 -8.71 4.42 -10.52
CA LYS A 90 -8.90 4.62 -9.08
C LYS A 90 -10.28 5.17 -8.72
N GLU A 91 -11.30 4.86 -9.49
CA GLU A 91 -12.66 5.25 -9.17
C GLU A 91 -13.13 4.59 -7.88
N ALA A 92 -13.75 5.37 -6.99
CA ALA A 92 -14.05 4.95 -5.63
C ALA A 92 -14.94 3.69 -5.56
N ASP A 93 -15.90 3.55 -6.47
CA ASP A 93 -16.77 2.36 -6.50
C ASP A 93 -16.02 1.10 -6.97
N GLY A 94 -15.14 1.25 -7.96
CA GLY A 94 -14.28 0.16 -8.45
C GLY A 94 -13.26 -0.28 -7.40
N VAL A 95 -12.63 0.71 -6.72
CA VAL A 95 -11.70 0.46 -5.61
C VAL A 95 -12.41 -0.27 -4.46
N ALA A 96 -13.60 0.19 -4.08
CA ALA A 96 -14.37 -0.47 -3.02
C ALA A 96 -14.69 -1.94 -3.34
N ALA A 97 -15.24 -2.20 -4.52
CA ALA A 97 -15.54 -3.56 -4.96
C ALA A 97 -14.29 -4.46 -5.00
N ALA A 98 -13.15 -3.89 -5.37
CA ALA A 98 -11.87 -4.61 -5.39
C ALA A 98 -11.38 -4.96 -3.99
N VAL A 99 -11.42 -4.02 -3.02
CA VAL A 99 -11.05 -4.29 -1.63
C VAL A 99 -11.96 -5.36 -1.01
N GLU A 100 -13.27 -5.22 -1.19
CA GLU A 100 -14.26 -6.18 -0.71
C GLU A 100 -13.94 -7.61 -1.21
N ARG A 101 -13.71 -7.77 -2.51
CA ARG A 101 -13.38 -9.06 -3.11
C ARG A 101 -12.01 -9.58 -2.66
N LEU A 102 -10.99 -8.70 -2.63
CA LEU A 102 -9.62 -9.06 -2.30
C LEU A 102 -9.48 -9.61 -0.88
N LEU A 103 -10.26 -9.07 0.06
CA LEU A 103 -10.20 -9.41 1.47
C LEU A 103 -11.37 -10.26 1.97
N SER A 104 -12.28 -10.71 1.09
CA SER A 104 -13.48 -11.46 1.47
C SER A 104 -13.21 -12.79 2.19
N GLY A 105 -12.06 -13.39 1.98
CA GLY A 105 -11.63 -14.65 2.64
C GLY A 105 -10.69 -14.45 3.82
N GLU A 106 -10.37 -13.20 4.17
CA GLU A 106 -9.40 -12.85 5.21
C GLU A 106 -10.10 -12.46 6.52
N VAL A 107 -9.36 -12.57 7.62
CA VAL A 107 -9.78 -11.94 8.88
C VAL A 107 -9.51 -10.45 8.77
N VAL A 108 -10.56 -9.63 8.83
CA VAL A 108 -10.45 -8.17 8.71
C VAL A 108 -11.12 -7.50 9.90
N GLN A 109 -10.33 -6.94 10.79
CA GLN A 109 -10.82 -6.17 11.95
C GLN A 109 -10.76 -4.67 11.68
N THR A 110 -9.64 -4.20 11.11
CA THR A 110 -9.48 -2.78 10.78
C THR A 110 -8.79 -2.60 9.43
N LEU A 111 -9.13 -1.49 8.78
CA LEU A 111 -8.54 -1.04 7.53
C LEU A 111 -7.96 0.36 7.73
N THR A 112 -6.72 0.56 7.35
CA THR A 112 -6.02 1.85 7.46
C THR A 112 -5.72 2.41 6.09
N TYR A 113 -6.19 3.63 5.82
CA TYR A 113 -6.08 4.34 4.55
C TYR A 113 -5.34 5.67 4.70
N ASP A 114 -4.90 6.25 3.60
CA ASP A 114 -4.67 7.68 3.52
C ASP A 114 -5.99 8.43 3.26
N ARG A 115 -5.93 9.79 3.16
CA ARG A 115 -7.13 10.61 2.90
C ARG A 115 -7.35 10.86 1.40
N GLY A 116 -7.06 9.88 0.55
CA GLY A 116 -7.36 9.96 -0.88
C GLY A 116 -8.87 9.88 -1.17
N LEU A 117 -9.31 10.51 -2.25
CA LEU A 117 -10.73 10.46 -2.66
C LEU A 117 -11.16 9.09 -3.16
N GLU A 118 -10.22 8.25 -3.55
CA GLU A 118 -10.42 6.86 -3.90
C GLU A 118 -11.06 6.03 -2.78
N TRP A 119 -10.92 6.48 -1.53
CA TRP A 119 -11.50 5.83 -0.33
C TRP A 119 -12.87 6.37 0.07
N MET A 120 -13.55 7.15 -0.77
CA MET A 120 -14.87 7.72 -0.44
C MET A 120 -15.93 6.69 -0.09
N ARG A 121 -15.74 5.42 -0.52
CA ARG A 121 -16.65 4.31 -0.21
C ARG A 121 -16.19 3.44 0.96
N HIS A 122 -15.31 3.96 1.82
CA HIS A 122 -14.75 3.22 2.97
C HIS A 122 -15.82 2.63 3.92
N GLU A 123 -16.94 3.33 4.10
CA GLU A 123 -18.05 2.83 4.93
C GLU A 123 -18.71 1.58 4.32
N ARG A 124 -18.86 1.56 3.00
CA ARG A 124 -19.34 0.38 2.27
C ARG A 124 -18.38 -0.80 2.45
N ILE A 125 -17.09 -0.56 2.29
CA ILE A 125 -16.03 -1.57 2.51
C ILE A 125 -16.07 -2.08 3.95
N ALA A 126 -16.12 -1.19 4.92
CA ALA A 126 -16.17 -1.52 6.34
C ALA A 126 -17.39 -2.40 6.68
N LYS A 127 -18.56 -2.04 6.15
CA LYS A 127 -19.79 -2.82 6.32
C LYS A 127 -19.69 -4.20 5.70
N ALA A 128 -19.18 -4.31 4.48
CA ALA A 128 -19.05 -5.58 3.76
C ALA A 128 -18.09 -6.55 4.43
N LEU A 129 -17.01 -6.06 5.03
CA LEU A 129 -15.98 -6.86 5.68
C LEU A 129 -16.15 -6.96 7.21
N GLY A 130 -17.15 -6.31 7.80
CA GLY A 130 -17.35 -6.25 9.25
C GLY A 130 -16.20 -5.54 10.00
N ALA A 131 -15.54 -4.59 9.36
CA ALA A 131 -14.32 -3.95 9.81
C ALA A 131 -14.51 -2.49 10.20
N VAL A 132 -13.51 -1.90 10.89
CA VAL A 132 -13.46 -0.47 11.19
C VAL A 132 -12.43 0.23 10.31
N SER A 133 -12.82 1.36 9.72
CA SER A 133 -11.93 2.18 8.88
C SER A 133 -11.20 3.25 9.69
N TYR A 134 -9.88 3.35 9.53
CA TYR A 134 -9.03 4.39 10.09
C TYR A 134 -8.25 5.12 9.01
N PHE A 135 -8.01 6.41 9.24
CA PHE A 135 -7.33 7.29 8.28
C PHE A 135 -6.11 7.95 8.89
N CYS A 136 -5.01 7.89 8.14
CA CYS A 136 -3.78 8.57 8.52
C CYS A 136 -3.95 10.09 8.55
N LEU A 137 -3.17 10.73 9.39
CA LEU A 137 -3.07 12.18 9.39
C LEU A 137 -2.44 12.66 8.07
N PRO A 138 -2.85 13.84 7.60
CA PRO A 138 -2.23 14.43 6.43
C PRO A 138 -0.73 14.61 6.61
N TYR A 139 0.07 14.23 5.61
CA TYR A 139 1.54 14.35 5.63
C TYR A 139 2.28 13.44 6.63
N HIS A 140 1.62 12.38 7.15
CA HIS A 140 2.22 11.40 8.06
C HIS A 140 2.38 10.02 7.39
N PRO A 141 3.23 9.89 6.34
CA PRO A 141 3.37 8.64 5.61
C PRO A 141 3.83 7.47 6.49
N TRP A 142 4.63 7.73 7.52
CA TRP A 142 5.12 6.69 8.44
C TRP A 142 4.02 5.94 9.20
N GLU A 143 2.79 6.47 9.22
CA GLU A 143 1.64 5.80 9.84
C GLU A 143 1.16 4.56 9.08
N LYS A 144 1.55 4.43 7.80
CA LYS A 144 1.34 3.25 6.94
C LYS A 144 2.68 2.54 6.61
N GLY A 145 3.53 2.34 7.60
CA GLY A 145 4.87 1.81 7.39
C GLY A 145 4.91 0.39 6.83
N ALA A 146 3.90 -0.45 7.06
CA ALA A 146 3.86 -1.82 6.54
C ALA A 146 3.64 -1.82 5.02
N VAL A 147 2.63 -1.11 4.54
CA VAL A 147 2.34 -1.03 3.11
C VAL A 147 3.39 -0.21 2.36
N GLU A 148 3.96 0.83 2.95
CA GLU A 148 5.06 1.58 2.31
C GLU A 148 6.30 0.72 2.08
N GLN A 149 6.67 -0.10 3.06
CA GLN A 149 7.77 -1.06 2.92
C GLN A 149 7.47 -2.08 1.83
N MET A 150 6.25 -2.61 1.79
CA MET A 150 5.80 -3.57 0.79
C MET A 150 5.79 -2.96 -0.60
N ASN A 151 5.28 -1.74 -0.77
CA ASN A 151 5.32 -1.00 -2.03
C ASN A 151 6.75 -0.83 -2.56
N GLY A 152 7.71 -0.64 -1.66
CA GLY A 152 9.14 -0.61 -2.01
C GLY A 152 9.65 -1.94 -2.58
N LEU A 153 9.18 -3.07 -2.06
CA LEU A 153 9.52 -4.41 -2.57
C LEU A 153 8.80 -4.69 -3.89
N ILE A 154 7.50 -4.41 -3.97
CA ILE A 154 6.68 -4.61 -5.18
C ILE A 154 7.28 -3.85 -6.36
N ARG A 155 7.68 -2.61 -6.16
CA ARG A 155 8.31 -1.80 -7.21
C ARG A 155 9.57 -2.43 -7.82
N ARG A 156 10.29 -3.27 -7.08
CA ARG A 156 11.46 -3.99 -7.62
C ARG A 156 11.08 -5.04 -8.66
N TYR A 157 9.89 -5.62 -8.54
CA TYR A 157 9.33 -6.53 -9.55
C TYR A 157 8.76 -5.76 -10.73
N LEU A 158 8.06 -4.66 -10.47
CA LEU A 158 7.43 -3.84 -11.51
C LEU A 158 8.43 -3.06 -12.37
N LEU A 159 9.56 -2.61 -11.80
CA LEU A 159 10.61 -1.88 -12.53
C LEU A 159 11.30 -2.72 -13.61
N LYS A 160 11.25 -4.05 -13.52
CA LYS A 160 11.73 -4.95 -14.56
C LYS A 160 10.76 -5.08 -15.72
N ALA A 161 9.56 -4.57 -15.56
CA ALA A 161 8.45 -4.61 -16.50
C ALA A 161 8.11 -3.20 -17.03
N GLU A 162 9.10 -2.39 -17.40
CA GLU A 162 8.89 -1.01 -17.93
C GLU A 162 8.06 -0.97 -19.24
N SER A 163 7.78 -2.14 -19.84
CA SER A 163 6.93 -2.31 -21.02
C SER A 163 5.61 -3.02 -20.72
N PHE A 164 5.24 -3.16 -19.46
CA PHE A 164 4.04 -3.90 -19.07
C PHE A 164 2.79 -3.10 -19.41
N ALA A 165 2.15 -3.46 -20.53
CA ALA A 165 0.75 -3.13 -20.74
C ALA A 165 -0.06 -3.96 -19.73
N TRP A 166 -0.82 -3.28 -18.89
CA TRP A 166 -1.64 -3.87 -17.84
C TRP A 166 -2.88 -4.58 -18.44
N GLU A 167 -2.66 -5.62 -19.23
CA GLU A 167 -3.68 -6.44 -19.87
C GLU A 167 -3.83 -7.78 -19.13
N GLU A 168 -4.72 -8.65 -19.57
CA GLU A 168 -5.11 -9.89 -18.87
C GLU A 168 -3.96 -10.84 -18.49
N ALA A 169 -2.81 -10.73 -19.15
CA ALA A 169 -1.61 -11.48 -18.80
C ALA A 169 -1.08 -11.18 -17.38
N ASP A 170 -1.54 -10.09 -16.78
CA ASP A 170 -0.97 -9.54 -15.55
C ASP A 170 -1.48 -10.20 -14.27
N HIS A 171 -2.63 -10.88 -14.31
CA HIS A 171 -3.14 -11.61 -13.15
C HIS A 171 -2.16 -12.69 -12.69
N TYR A 172 -1.68 -13.52 -13.60
CA TYR A 172 -0.72 -14.58 -13.29
C TYR A 172 0.60 -14.01 -12.73
N TRP A 173 1.06 -12.87 -13.30
CA TRP A 173 2.27 -12.21 -12.83
C TRP A 173 2.09 -11.61 -11.42
N LEU A 174 0.92 -11.03 -11.13
CA LEU A 174 0.61 -10.54 -9.80
C LEU A 174 0.53 -11.67 -8.77
N GLU A 175 -0.06 -12.81 -9.12
CA GLU A 175 -0.09 -14.01 -8.26
C GLU A 175 1.32 -14.51 -7.95
N LEU A 176 2.23 -14.53 -8.93
CA LEU A 176 3.63 -14.89 -8.73
C LEU A 176 4.34 -13.90 -7.81
N ILE A 177 4.11 -12.60 -7.97
CA ILE A 177 4.69 -11.56 -7.10
C ILE A 177 4.15 -11.75 -5.67
N GLU A 178 2.86 -11.92 -5.52
CA GLU A 178 2.20 -12.14 -4.24
C GLU A 178 2.74 -13.39 -3.54
N ALA A 179 2.80 -14.52 -4.25
CA ALA A 179 3.36 -15.76 -3.74
C ALA A 179 4.82 -15.60 -3.30
N ASN A 180 5.65 -14.99 -4.14
CA ASN A 180 7.05 -14.71 -3.81
C ASN A 180 7.21 -13.81 -2.59
N LEU A 181 6.35 -12.81 -2.43
CA LEU A 181 6.38 -11.93 -1.28
C LEU A 181 5.90 -12.64 -0.01
N ASN A 182 4.90 -13.48 -0.11
CA ASN A 182 4.29 -14.16 1.04
C ASN A 182 5.09 -15.36 1.54
N THR A 183 5.86 -16.02 0.68
CA THR A 183 6.72 -17.17 1.05
C THR A 183 8.08 -16.77 1.60
N ARG A 184 8.43 -15.48 1.59
CA ARG A 184 9.72 -15.03 2.16
C ARG A 184 9.74 -15.23 3.67
N PRO A 185 10.81 -15.82 4.23
CA PRO A 185 11.04 -15.83 5.67
C PRO A 185 10.98 -14.41 6.23
N ARG A 186 10.27 -14.24 7.31
CA ARG A 186 10.07 -12.92 7.94
C ARG A 186 10.50 -12.99 9.39
N ARG A 187 11.42 -12.11 9.76
CA ARG A 187 11.93 -12.03 11.13
C ARG A 187 10.82 -11.88 12.19
N VAL A 188 9.69 -11.31 11.81
CA VAL A 188 8.54 -11.09 12.70
C VAL A 188 7.76 -12.37 12.99
N LEU A 189 7.95 -13.40 12.17
CA LEU A 189 7.26 -14.69 12.31
C LEU A 189 8.17 -15.81 12.86
N GLY A 190 9.44 -15.53 13.13
CA GLY A 190 10.46 -16.48 13.62
C GLY A 190 11.32 -17.03 12.51
#